data_b42bb72d02a22cbaa81ba397dc2661b9
#
_entry.id   b42bb72d02a22cbaa81ba397dc2661b9
#
_cell.length_a   1.000
_cell.length_b   1.000
_cell.length_c   1.000
_cell.angle_alpha   90.00
_cell.angle_beta   90.00
_cell.angle_gamma   90.00
#
_symmetry.space_group_name_H-M   'P 1'
#
loop_
_entity.id
_entity.type
_entity.pdbx_description
1 polymer ?
#
loop_
_entity_poly.entity_id
_entity_poly.type
_entity_poly.pdbx_seq_one_letter_code
_entity_poly.pdbx_strand_id
1 'polypeptide(L)'
;MAQQSKTTVGHAHADGHEPVVSQCGCGVQDAEGDEPRSAVAVDPDVKARNIRRLRLIEGQVRGLQKMVDDDRYCADILMQISSVHEALRSVGRELMRNHLKHCATAAIKWGPDTAEPMYDELVELMYRHSR
;
A
#
# COMPACT_ATOMS: atom_id res chain seq x y z
N MET A 1 -15.75 69.72 23.58
CA MET A 1 -15.72 68.37 24.19
C MET A 1 -15.74 67.38 23.10
N ALA A 2 -14.60 66.77 22.83
CA ALA A 2 -14.35 65.85 21.74
C ALA A 2 -14.45 64.41 22.26
N GLN A 3 -15.27 63.57 21.64
CA GLN A 3 -15.25 62.15 21.89
C GLN A 3 -14.77 61.44 20.63
N GLN A 4 -13.63 60.79 20.76
CA GLN A 4 -12.96 59.99 19.75
C GLN A 4 -13.61 58.61 19.69
N SER A 5 -14.17 58.25 18.53
CA SER A 5 -14.61 56.89 18.24
C SER A 5 -13.43 56.09 17.74
N LYS A 6 -13.03 55.05 18.49
CA LYS A 6 -12.04 54.07 18.07
C LYS A 6 -12.66 53.07 17.09
N THR A 7 -12.19 53.07 15.86
CA THR A 7 -12.50 52.04 14.87
C THR A 7 -11.61 50.84 15.11
N THR A 8 -12.19 49.73 15.51
CA THR A 8 -11.51 48.45 15.66
C THR A 8 -11.41 47.78 14.28
N VAL A 9 -10.21 47.67 13.75
CA VAL A 9 -9.94 46.93 12.52
C VAL A 9 -9.93 45.47 12.87
N GLY A 10 -10.92 44.71 12.38
CA GLY A 10 -10.97 43.26 12.48
C GLY A 10 -9.87 42.62 11.64
N HIS A 11 -8.99 41.87 12.29
CA HIS A 11 -8.06 40.98 11.61
C HIS A 11 -8.84 39.78 11.07
N ALA A 12 -8.98 39.70 9.76
CA ALA A 12 -9.38 38.49 9.10
C ALA A 12 -8.23 37.50 9.20
N HIS A 13 -8.37 36.45 10.01
CA HIS A 13 -7.54 35.25 9.93
C HIS A 13 -7.87 34.56 8.61
N ALA A 14 -6.99 34.69 7.65
CA ALA A 14 -6.94 33.80 6.52
C ALA A 14 -6.37 32.46 7.04
N ASP A 15 -7.27 31.51 7.32
CA ASP A 15 -6.88 30.10 7.51
C ASP A 15 -6.33 29.58 6.19
N GLY A 16 -5.03 29.77 6.02
CA GLY A 16 -4.24 29.08 5.02
C GLY A 16 -4.20 27.60 5.37
N HIS A 17 -5.21 26.87 4.93
CA HIS A 17 -5.18 25.43 4.92
C HIS A 17 -4.21 25.02 3.83
N GLU A 18 -2.90 25.02 4.13
CA GLU A 18 -1.91 24.34 3.31
C GLU A 18 -2.35 22.88 3.23
N PRO A 19 -2.51 22.32 2.00
CA PRO A 19 -2.76 20.90 1.88
C PRO A 19 -1.56 20.20 2.50
N VAL A 20 -1.79 19.48 3.59
CA VAL A 20 -0.80 18.56 4.17
C VAL A 20 -0.55 17.52 3.08
N VAL A 21 0.52 17.73 2.31
CA VAL A 21 1.01 16.76 1.34
C VAL A 21 1.46 15.58 2.19
N SER A 22 0.57 14.62 2.40
CA SER A 22 0.95 13.32 2.93
C SER A 22 1.98 12.76 1.98
N GLN A 23 3.26 12.86 2.35
CA GLN A 23 4.34 12.22 1.62
C GLN A 23 4.00 10.75 1.54
N CYS A 24 3.62 10.32 0.34
CA CYS A 24 3.53 8.91 0.03
C CYS A 24 4.91 8.32 0.25
N GLY A 25 5.09 7.53 1.31
CA GLY A 25 6.34 6.83 1.61
C GLY A 25 6.69 5.73 0.60
N CYS A 26 6.21 5.86 -0.63
CA CYS A 26 6.46 4.94 -1.73
C CYS A 26 7.75 5.24 -2.51
N GLY A 27 8.43 6.35 -2.21
CA GLY A 27 9.77 6.61 -2.75
C GLY A 27 10.81 5.91 -1.87
N VAL A 28 11.80 5.29 -2.51
CA VAL A 28 12.99 4.72 -1.85
C VAL A 28 13.73 5.87 -1.16
N GLN A 29 13.34 6.17 0.06
CA GLN A 29 14.20 6.86 1.00
C GLN A 29 14.55 5.80 2.04
N ASP A 30 15.83 5.56 2.21
CA ASP A 30 16.39 4.80 3.32
C ASP A 30 15.84 5.42 4.61
N ALA A 31 14.71 4.89 5.08
CA ALA A 31 14.06 5.37 6.28
C ALA A 31 14.82 4.77 7.46
N GLU A 32 15.75 5.51 7.98
CA GLU A 32 16.17 5.41 9.38
C GLU A 32 14.99 5.81 10.28
N GLY A 33 14.00 4.94 10.36
CA GLY A 33 12.81 5.12 11.18
C GLY A 33 11.97 3.87 11.12
N ASP A 34 11.73 3.26 12.28
CA ASP A 34 10.99 2.01 12.50
C ASP A 34 9.46 2.14 12.27
N GLU A 35 9.00 3.17 11.57
CA GLU A 35 7.59 3.38 11.22
C GLU A 35 7.25 2.66 9.91
N PRO A 36 6.26 1.74 9.93
CA PRO A 36 5.87 1.04 8.73
C PRO A 36 5.25 2.01 7.71
N ARG A 37 5.75 1.98 6.48
CA ARG A 37 5.21 2.79 5.38
C ARG A 37 3.74 2.46 5.13
N SER A 38 2.89 3.48 5.10
CA SER A 38 1.45 3.33 4.84
C SER A 38 1.13 3.58 3.37
N ALA A 39 0.16 2.83 2.84
CA ALA A 39 -0.40 3.11 1.51
C ALA A 39 -1.20 4.43 1.53
N VAL A 40 -1.08 5.24 0.46
CA VAL A 40 -1.80 6.52 0.31
C VAL A 40 -3.30 6.34 0.36
N ALA A 41 -3.80 5.31 -0.32
CA ALA A 41 -5.20 4.93 -0.31
C ALA A 41 -5.34 3.43 -0.52
N VAL A 42 -6.24 2.82 0.21
CA VAL A 42 -6.60 1.41 0.05
C VAL A 42 -8.10 1.33 -0.14
N ASP A 43 -8.53 0.75 -1.26
CA ASP A 43 -9.93 0.43 -1.49
C ASP A 43 -10.41 -0.56 -0.40
N PRO A 44 -11.44 -0.20 0.41
CA PRO A 44 -11.91 -1.05 1.50
C PRO A 44 -12.35 -2.44 1.03
N ASP A 45 -12.95 -2.54 -0.16
CA ASP A 45 -13.41 -3.81 -0.71
C ASP A 45 -12.23 -4.70 -1.14
N VAL A 46 -11.19 -4.09 -1.73
CA VAL A 46 -9.94 -4.78 -2.05
C VAL A 46 -9.27 -5.29 -0.78
N LYS A 47 -9.19 -4.46 0.26
CA LYS A 47 -8.66 -4.84 1.57
C LYS A 47 -9.42 -6.04 2.17
N ALA A 48 -10.74 -5.96 2.21
CA ALA A 48 -11.59 -7.01 2.78
C ALA A 48 -11.45 -8.34 2.01
N ARG A 49 -11.41 -8.29 0.67
CA ARG A 49 -11.20 -9.49 -0.18
C ARG A 49 -9.83 -10.11 0.07
N ASN A 50 -8.78 -9.30 0.12
CA ASN A 50 -7.42 -9.79 0.32
C ASN A 50 -7.23 -10.40 1.71
N ILE A 51 -7.77 -9.79 2.77
CA ILE A 51 -7.75 -10.37 4.12
C ILE A 51 -8.46 -11.73 4.14
N ARG A 52 -9.64 -11.84 3.49
CA ARG A 52 -10.36 -13.11 3.40
C ARG A 52 -9.54 -14.19 2.67
N ARG A 53 -8.90 -13.84 1.54
CA ARG A 53 -8.02 -14.75 0.80
C ARG A 53 -6.82 -15.19 1.63
N LEU A 54 -6.17 -14.26 2.33
CA LEU A 54 -5.03 -14.57 3.18
C LEU A 54 -5.40 -15.52 4.33
N ARG A 55 -6.60 -15.40 4.92
CA ARG A 55 -7.10 -16.34 5.92
C ARG A 55 -7.30 -17.75 5.34
N LEU A 56 -7.78 -17.85 4.11
CA LEU A 56 -7.90 -19.14 3.42
C LEU A 56 -6.52 -19.75 3.16
N ILE A 57 -5.56 -18.95 2.71
CA ILE A 57 -4.16 -19.38 2.48
C ILE A 57 -3.52 -19.83 3.79
N GLU A 58 -3.75 -19.12 4.89
CA GLU A 58 -3.30 -19.54 6.22
C GLU A 58 -3.81 -20.95 6.58
N GLY A 59 -5.09 -21.23 6.32
CA GLY A 59 -5.64 -22.56 6.48
C GLY A 59 -4.99 -23.62 5.58
N GLN A 60 -4.70 -23.28 4.32
CA GLN A 60 -3.98 -24.15 3.38
C GLN A 60 -2.55 -24.45 3.86
N VAL A 61 -1.83 -23.44 4.37
CA VAL A 61 -0.49 -23.62 4.92
C VAL A 61 -0.51 -24.53 6.15
N ARG A 62 -1.50 -24.38 7.03
CA ARG A 62 -1.69 -25.32 8.15
C ARG A 62 -1.99 -26.75 7.67
N GLY A 63 -2.77 -26.90 6.59
CA GLY A 63 -2.97 -28.18 5.94
C GLY A 63 -1.68 -28.82 5.41
N LEU A 64 -0.81 -28.01 4.79
CA LEU A 64 0.52 -28.44 4.33
C LEU A 64 1.41 -28.90 5.50
N GLN A 65 1.43 -28.16 6.60
CA GLN A 65 2.18 -28.56 7.81
C GLN A 65 1.74 -29.95 8.28
N LYS A 66 0.41 -30.18 8.34
CA LYS A 66 -0.12 -31.49 8.70
C LYS A 66 0.27 -32.59 7.70
N MET A 67 0.27 -32.31 6.40
CA MET A 67 0.68 -33.30 5.39
C MET A 67 2.16 -33.70 5.53
N VAL A 68 3.02 -32.75 5.92
CA VAL A 68 4.43 -33.01 6.20
C VAL A 68 4.58 -33.84 7.49
N ASP A 69 3.85 -33.48 8.54
CA ASP A 69 3.87 -34.18 9.83
C ASP A 69 3.34 -35.61 9.73
N ASP A 70 2.34 -35.84 8.86
CA ASP A 70 1.75 -37.17 8.57
C ASP A 70 2.57 -37.99 7.54
N ASP A 71 3.76 -37.58 7.14
CA ASP A 71 4.61 -38.25 6.15
C ASP A 71 3.88 -38.55 4.82
N ARG A 72 3.01 -37.62 4.36
CA ARG A 72 2.26 -37.76 3.11
C ARG A 72 3.19 -37.81 1.90
N TYR A 73 2.69 -38.39 0.80
CA TYR A 73 3.44 -38.51 -0.43
C TYR A 73 3.90 -37.14 -0.97
N CYS A 74 5.21 -36.99 -1.22
CA CYS A 74 5.85 -35.72 -1.56
C CYS A 74 5.21 -35.01 -2.78
N ALA A 75 4.80 -35.76 -3.81
CA ALA A 75 4.17 -35.16 -4.98
C ALA A 75 2.84 -34.49 -4.65
N ASP A 76 2.05 -35.05 -3.72
CA ASP A 76 0.79 -34.44 -3.29
C ASP A 76 1.07 -33.13 -2.53
N ILE A 77 2.09 -33.11 -1.68
CA ILE A 77 2.52 -31.91 -0.95
C ILE A 77 2.97 -30.83 -1.94
N LEU A 78 3.78 -31.19 -2.95
CA LEU A 78 4.25 -30.23 -3.97
C LEU A 78 3.10 -29.63 -4.78
N MET A 79 2.07 -30.43 -5.12
CA MET A 79 0.88 -29.92 -5.79
C MET A 79 0.11 -28.92 -4.92
N GLN A 80 -0.01 -29.17 -3.61
CA GLN A 80 -0.66 -28.25 -2.69
C GLN A 80 0.17 -26.96 -2.51
N ILE A 81 1.49 -27.05 -2.46
CA ILE A 81 2.40 -25.87 -2.44
C ILE A 81 2.16 -25.01 -3.69
N SER A 82 2.08 -25.60 -4.87
CA SER A 82 1.81 -24.87 -6.11
C SER A 82 0.47 -24.14 -6.07
N SER A 83 -0.54 -24.75 -5.46
CA SER A 83 -1.86 -24.14 -5.25
C SER A 83 -1.80 -22.92 -4.34
N VAL A 84 -1.05 -23.01 -3.23
CA VAL A 84 -0.83 -21.90 -2.29
C VAL A 84 -0.06 -20.76 -2.96
N HIS A 85 0.96 -21.07 -3.77
CA HIS A 85 1.69 -20.08 -4.55
C HIS A 85 0.76 -19.29 -5.49
N GLU A 86 -0.12 -19.97 -6.22
CA GLU A 86 -1.04 -19.27 -7.14
C GLU A 86 -2.05 -18.40 -6.37
N ALA A 87 -2.52 -18.86 -5.21
CA ALA A 87 -3.38 -18.07 -4.34
C ALA A 87 -2.67 -16.80 -3.84
N LEU A 88 -1.42 -16.89 -3.41
CA LEU A 88 -0.58 -15.74 -3.02
C LEU A 88 -0.33 -14.77 -4.19
N ARG A 89 -0.02 -15.29 -5.38
CA ARG A 89 0.14 -14.48 -6.60
C ARG A 89 -1.13 -13.69 -6.92
N SER A 90 -2.29 -14.29 -6.71
CA SER A 90 -3.58 -13.61 -6.90
C SER A 90 -3.76 -12.43 -5.95
N VAL A 91 -3.37 -12.56 -4.67
CA VAL A 91 -3.35 -11.45 -3.71
C VAL A 91 -2.36 -10.37 -4.14
N GLY A 92 -1.13 -10.75 -4.51
CA GLY A 92 -0.09 -9.81 -4.99
C GLY A 92 -0.55 -9.00 -6.20
N ARG A 93 -1.20 -9.65 -7.16
CA ARG A 93 -1.76 -9.01 -8.36
C ARG A 93 -2.82 -7.96 -8.02
N GLU A 94 -3.69 -8.24 -7.05
CA GLU A 94 -4.73 -7.29 -6.60
C GLU A 94 -4.10 -6.11 -5.84
N LEU A 95 -3.09 -6.35 -5.01
CA LEU A 95 -2.34 -5.29 -4.33
C LEU A 95 -1.60 -4.40 -5.33
N MET A 96 -0.92 -4.98 -6.32
CA MET A 96 -0.25 -4.23 -7.38
C MET A 96 -1.24 -3.36 -8.15
N ARG A 97 -2.41 -3.90 -8.49
CA ARG A 97 -3.46 -3.12 -9.16
C ARG A 97 -3.94 -1.94 -8.31
N ASN A 98 -4.10 -2.13 -7.00
CA ASN A 98 -4.45 -1.04 -6.09
C ASN A 98 -3.34 0.02 -6.02
N HIS A 99 -2.06 -0.41 -5.95
CA HIS A 99 -0.90 0.46 -5.96
C HIS A 99 -0.84 1.33 -7.23
N LEU A 100 -1.02 0.74 -8.40
CA LEU A 100 -1.06 1.47 -9.67
C LEU A 100 -2.21 2.49 -9.72
N LYS A 101 -3.38 2.11 -9.24
CA LYS A 101 -4.57 2.99 -9.28
C LYS A 101 -4.45 4.20 -8.36
N HIS A 102 -3.80 4.06 -7.23
CA HIS A 102 -3.77 5.09 -6.19
C HIS A 102 -2.39 5.74 -6.07
N CYS A 103 -1.36 4.97 -5.69
CA CYS A 103 -0.03 5.52 -5.45
C CYS A 103 0.63 6.03 -6.73
N ALA A 104 0.72 5.20 -7.76
CA ALA A 104 1.37 5.59 -9.01
C ALA A 104 0.62 6.72 -9.71
N THR A 105 -0.71 6.65 -9.75
CA THR A 105 -1.54 7.72 -10.35
C THR A 105 -1.37 9.04 -9.60
N ALA A 106 -1.28 9.02 -8.27
CA ALA A 106 -1.06 10.22 -7.47
C ALA A 106 0.33 10.81 -7.74
N ALA A 107 1.38 9.98 -7.70
CA ALA A 107 2.75 10.43 -7.96
C ALA A 107 2.92 11.07 -9.34
N ILE A 108 2.32 10.48 -10.38
CA ILE A 108 2.36 11.03 -11.75
C ILE A 108 1.64 12.39 -11.82
N LYS A 109 0.52 12.55 -11.12
CA LYS A 109 -0.23 13.82 -11.10
C LYS A 109 0.50 14.95 -10.38
N TRP A 110 1.35 14.63 -9.42
CA TRP A 110 2.12 15.63 -8.65
C TRP A 110 3.35 16.18 -9.39
N GLY A 111 3.77 15.52 -10.47
CA GLY A 111 4.80 16.02 -11.37
C GLY A 111 6.04 15.11 -11.47
N PRO A 112 7.02 15.55 -12.29
CA PRO A 112 8.18 14.72 -12.62
C PRO A 112 9.01 14.28 -11.40
N ASP A 113 9.18 15.15 -10.42
CA ASP A 113 10.02 14.88 -9.24
C ASP A 113 9.49 13.73 -8.38
N THR A 114 8.17 13.49 -8.43
CA THR A 114 7.52 12.38 -7.75
C THR A 114 7.24 11.18 -8.66
N ALA A 115 7.12 11.42 -9.97
CA ALA A 115 6.86 10.39 -10.95
C ALA A 115 8.09 9.50 -11.22
N GLU A 116 9.28 10.07 -11.34
CA GLU A 116 10.51 9.31 -11.63
C GLU A 116 10.82 8.26 -10.56
N PRO A 117 10.85 8.59 -9.25
CA PRO A 117 11.05 7.57 -8.21
C PRO A 117 9.95 6.51 -8.20
N MET A 118 8.71 6.87 -8.57
CA MET A 118 7.61 5.92 -8.67
C MET A 118 7.80 4.94 -9.83
N TYR A 119 8.32 5.40 -10.98
CA TYR A 119 8.64 4.50 -12.10
C TYR A 119 9.71 3.49 -11.73
N ASP A 120 10.77 3.92 -11.03
CA ASP A 120 11.82 3.05 -10.55
C ASP A 120 11.26 1.99 -9.57
N GLU A 121 10.40 2.40 -8.63
CA GLU A 121 9.72 1.49 -7.71
C GLU A 121 8.87 0.46 -8.47
N LEU A 122 8.09 0.88 -9.45
CA LEU A 122 7.25 -0.02 -10.25
C LEU A 122 8.08 -1.04 -11.03
N VAL A 123 9.18 -0.60 -11.66
CA VAL A 123 10.09 -1.48 -12.39
C VAL A 123 10.68 -2.53 -11.46
N GLU A 124 11.16 -2.12 -10.28
CA GLU A 124 11.71 -3.03 -9.28
C GLU A 124 10.67 -4.03 -8.76
N LEU A 125 9.46 -3.57 -8.45
CA LEU A 125 8.36 -4.45 -8.02
C LEU A 125 7.99 -5.46 -9.11
N MET A 126 7.90 -5.05 -10.37
CA MET A 126 7.63 -5.96 -11.48
C MET A 126 8.74 -6.99 -11.64
N TYR A 127 10.00 -6.57 -11.56
CA TYR A 127 11.14 -7.47 -11.70
C TYR A 127 11.20 -8.52 -10.59
N ARG A 128 10.96 -8.13 -9.34
CA ARG A 128 10.92 -9.05 -8.20
C ARG A 128 9.76 -10.04 -8.25
N HIS A 129 8.61 -9.62 -8.78
CA HIS A 129 7.38 -10.44 -8.78
C HIS A 129 7.11 -11.18 -10.09
N SER A 130 7.96 -11.03 -11.11
CA SER A 130 7.83 -11.73 -12.40
C SER A 130 8.38 -13.16 -12.39
N ARG A 131 9.02 -13.59 -11.30
CA ARG A 131 9.61 -14.95 -11.14
C ARG A 131 8.62 -15.95 -10.58
#